data_0ad83bb1470c87878684039428122bba
#
_entry.id   0ad83bb1470c87878684039428122bba
#
_cell.length_a   1.000
_cell.length_b   1.000
_cell.length_c   1.000
_cell.angle_alpha   90.00
_cell.angle_beta   90.00
_cell.angle_gamma   90.00
#
_symmetry.space_group_name_H-M   'P 1'
#
loop_
_entity.id
_entity.type
_entity.pdbx_description
1 polymer ?
#
loop_
_entity_poly.entity_id
_entity_poly.type
_entity_poly.pdbx_seq_one_letter_code
_entity_poly.pdbx_strand_id
1 'polypeptide(L)'
;GQYSYRISSSAQRDEREAYNFFDYNSGAFLQTWGASYGASKDRSSYYYLGGTAEYTFEKRKHRLFTIAGYNQELTNSGDWDRWSMVSLFAKANYTFDSRYLLEATVRRDGSSRFGKGNKFGVFPSVGAGWNLHEEAFMKPLKDQISEFKVRASYGLLGNENIGLYKYQSLIDAGNGNETVFGNPDITWETVHMQKI
;
A
#
# COMPACT_ATOMS: atom_id res chain seq x y z
N GLY A 1 16.84 9.44 7.88
CA GLY A 1 15.68 9.70 7.03
C GLY A 1 15.92 9.24 5.61
N GLN A 2 14.89 8.76 4.96
CA GLN A 2 14.94 8.38 3.55
C GLN A 2 14.00 9.27 2.76
N TYR A 3 14.47 9.73 1.60
CA TYR A 3 13.62 10.37 0.61
C TYR A 3 13.95 9.81 -0.76
N SER A 4 12.94 9.68 -1.62
CA SER A 4 13.15 9.31 -3.02
C SER A 4 12.17 10.06 -3.91
N TYR A 5 12.63 10.33 -5.12
CA TYR A 5 11.86 10.99 -6.15
C TYR A 5 12.09 10.30 -7.49
N ARG A 6 11.03 9.98 -8.18
CA ARG A 6 11.10 9.38 -9.51
C ARG A 6 10.16 10.11 -10.47
N ILE A 7 10.67 10.52 -11.60
CA ILE A 7 9.86 10.95 -12.74
C ILE A 7 10.05 9.92 -13.85
N SER A 8 8.98 9.46 -14.45
CA SER A 8 9.01 8.71 -15.70
C SER A 8 8.05 9.36 -16.69
N SER A 9 8.43 9.39 -17.94
CA SER A 9 7.60 9.84 -19.05
C SER A 9 7.71 8.83 -20.18
N SER A 10 6.58 8.46 -20.76
CA SER A 10 6.50 7.64 -21.95
C SER A 10 5.72 8.42 -23.01
N ALA A 11 6.13 8.28 -24.27
CA ALA A 11 5.40 8.79 -25.41
C ALA A 11 5.21 7.64 -26.39
N GLN A 12 3.98 7.39 -26.77
CA GLN A 12 3.62 6.39 -27.77
C GLN A 12 2.99 7.11 -28.97
N ARG A 13 3.49 6.79 -30.14
CA ARG A 13 2.94 7.27 -31.42
C ARG A 13 2.45 6.07 -32.19
N ASP A 14 1.15 6.00 -32.41
CA ASP A 14 0.52 5.03 -33.28
C ASP A 14 0.17 5.70 -34.60
N GLU A 15 0.81 5.27 -35.67
CA GLU A 15 0.50 5.68 -37.02
C GLU A 15 -0.04 4.45 -37.78
N ARG A 16 -1.24 4.55 -38.29
CA ARG A 16 -1.79 3.58 -39.24
C ARG A 16 -1.95 4.26 -40.57
N GLU A 17 -1.35 3.67 -41.60
CA GLU A 17 -1.51 4.15 -42.97
C GLU A 17 -2.93 3.93 -43.45
N ALA A 18 -3.42 4.85 -44.26
CA ALA A 18 -4.69 4.72 -44.94
C ALA A 18 -4.52 3.83 -46.18
N TYR A 19 -5.37 2.85 -46.29
CA TYR A 19 -5.43 2.01 -47.49
C TYR A 19 -6.68 2.36 -48.31
N ASN A 20 -6.48 2.63 -49.59
CA ASN A 20 -7.53 2.89 -50.53
C ASN A 20 -7.90 1.60 -51.25
N PHE A 21 -9.17 1.26 -51.23
CA PHE A 21 -9.69 0.12 -51.95
C PHE A 21 -10.35 0.57 -53.25
N PHE A 22 -10.04 -0.16 -54.32
CA PHE A 22 -10.57 0.08 -55.66
C PHE A 22 -11.26 -1.20 -56.13
N ASP A 23 -12.32 -1.02 -56.88
CA ASP A 23 -12.96 -2.15 -57.59
C ASP A 23 -12.00 -2.71 -58.65
N TYR A 24 -11.78 -4.02 -58.63
CA TYR A 24 -10.81 -4.68 -59.49
C TYR A 24 -11.16 -4.60 -60.97
N ASN A 25 -12.45 -4.60 -61.32
CA ASN A 25 -12.91 -4.65 -62.69
C ASN A 25 -13.03 -3.26 -63.31
N SER A 26 -13.50 -2.29 -62.57
CA SER A 26 -13.78 -0.94 -63.03
C SER A 26 -12.66 0.08 -62.68
N GLY A 27 -11.78 -0.26 -61.75
CA GLY A 27 -10.80 0.67 -61.21
C GLY A 27 -11.41 1.80 -60.39
N ALA A 28 -12.70 1.73 -60.09
CA ALA A 28 -13.41 2.75 -59.33
C ALA A 28 -12.98 2.72 -57.85
N PHE A 29 -12.80 3.88 -57.25
CA PHE A 29 -12.55 4.02 -55.84
C PHE A 29 -13.78 3.56 -55.06
N LEU A 30 -13.57 2.64 -54.12
CA LEU A 30 -14.64 2.10 -53.29
C LEU A 30 -14.69 2.79 -51.92
N GLN A 31 -13.55 2.77 -51.18
CA GLN A 31 -13.47 3.37 -49.88
C GLN A 31 -12.01 3.48 -49.41
N THR A 32 -11.78 4.38 -48.48
CA THR A 32 -10.51 4.48 -47.72
C THR A 32 -10.72 3.84 -46.37
N TRP A 33 -9.87 2.89 -46.00
CA TRP A 33 -9.84 2.38 -44.64
C TRP A 33 -8.80 3.17 -43.81
N GLY A 34 -9.35 3.87 -42.91
CA GLY A 34 -8.90 4.63 -41.77
C GLY A 34 -7.40 4.83 -41.56
N ALA A 35 -6.89 6.03 -41.93
CA ALA A 35 -5.74 6.53 -41.20
C ALA A 35 -6.17 6.83 -39.78
N SER A 36 -5.53 6.25 -38.81
CA SER A 36 -5.65 6.71 -37.42
C SER A 36 -4.29 7.20 -36.96
N TYR A 37 -4.27 8.42 -36.49
CA TYR A 37 -3.13 9.00 -35.82
C TYR A 37 -3.43 9.10 -34.33
N GLY A 38 -2.66 8.41 -33.50
CA GLY A 38 -2.76 8.50 -32.05
C GLY A 38 -1.40 8.83 -31.48
N ALA A 39 -1.31 9.91 -30.74
CA ALA A 39 -0.14 10.18 -29.92
C ALA A 39 -0.59 10.23 -28.46
N SER A 40 -0.06 9.34 -27.63
CA SER A 40 -0.24 9.39 -26.19
C SER A 40 1.08 9.81 -25.54
N LYS A 41 1.00 10.69 -24.55
CA LYS A 41 2.15 11.13 -23.77
C LYS A 41 1.80 10.97 -22.31
N ASP A 42 2.33 9.93 -21.69
CA ASP A 42 2.16 9.67 -20.28
C ASP A 42 3.32 10.22 -19.48
N ARG A 43 3.00 10.96 -18.44
CA ARG A 43 3.96 11.43 -17.47
C ARG A 43 3.56 10.94 -16.09
N SER A 44 4.44 10.19 -15.45
CA SER A 44 4.26 9.75 -14.08
C SER A 44 5.34 10.33 -13.17
N SER A 45 4.97 10.64 -11.94
CA SER A 45 5.90 11.07 -10.91
C SER A 45 5.57 10.40 -9.59
N TYR A 46 6.61 10.03 -8.86
CA TYR A 46 6.52 9.41 -7.55
C TYR A 46 7.40 10.16 -6.57
N TYR A 47 6.83 10.50 -5.42
CA TYR A 47 7.53 11.13 -4.31
C TYR A 47 7.39 10.26 -3.08
N TYR A 48 8.49 10.07 -2.39
CA TYR A 48 8.53 9.41 -1.11
C TYR A 48 9.32 10.26 -0.12
N LEU A 49 8.74 10.46 1.05
CA LEU A 49 9.39 11.08 2.20
C LEU A 49 9.15 10.18 3.40
N GLY A 50 10.22 9.77 4.08
CA GLY A 50 10.10 8.94 5.26
C GLY A 50 11.23 9.16 6.26
N GLY A 51 10.93 8.89 7.51
CA GLY A 51 11.89 8.94 8.60
C GLY A 51 11.49 8.03 9.73
N THR A 52 12.49 7.48 10.43
CA THR A 52 12.32 6.64 11.61
C THR A 52 13.23 7.11 12.72
N ALA A 53 12.76 6.93 13.95
CA ALA A 53 13.55 7.08 15.16
C ALA A 53 13.50 5.77 15.94
N GLU A 54 14.66 5.31 16.39
CA GLU A 54 14.81 4.06 17.13
C GLU A 54 15.43 4.34 18.49
N TYR A 55 14.98 3.61 19.49
CA TYR A 55 15.53 3.68 20.82
C TYR A 55 15.62 2.28 21.42
N THR A 56 16.79 1.96 21.97
CA THR A 56 17.05 0.69 22.67
C THR A 56 17.45 1.00 24.11
N PHE A 57 16.75 0.36 25.03
CA PHE A 57 17.07 0.39 26.45
C PHE A 57 17.36 -1.03 26.94
N GLU A 58 18.51 -1.20 27.57
CA GLU A 58 18.93 -2.48 28.16
C GLU A 58 19.39 -2.26 29.59
N LYS A 59 18.77 -2.98 30.52
CA LYS A 59 19.18 -2.95 31.92
C LYS A 59 18.92 -4.32 32.56
N ARG A 60 20.01 -4.99 32.97
CA ARG A 60 19.97 -6.32 33.55
C ARG A 60 19.23 -7.33 32.65
N LYS A 61 18.03 -7.74 33.07
CA LYS A 61 17.17 -8.70 32.37
C LYS A 61 16.15 -8.04 31.45
N HIS A 62 16.10 -6.73 31.37
CA HIS A 62 15.14 -5.96 30.62
C HIS A 62 15.77 -5.43 29.34
N ARG A 63 15.14 -5.72 28.21
CA ARG A 63 15.47 -5.13 26.93
C ARG A 63 14.19 -4.57 26.30
N LEU A 64 14.21 -3.29 26.00
CA LEU A 64 13.14 -2.62 25.27
C LEU A 64 13.72 -2.03 24.00
N PHE A 65 13.17 -2.40 22.87
CA PHE A 65 13.42 -1.77 21.58
C PHE A 65 12.15 -1.08 21.11
N THR A 66 12.26 0.18 20.74
CA THR A 66 11.15 0.95 20.19
C THR A 66 11.55 1.59 18.87
N ILE A 67 10.63 1.64 17.95
CA ILE A 67 10.77 2.38 16.71
C ILE A 67 9.48 3.17 16.46
N ALA A 68 9.62 4.42 16.09
CA ALA A 68 8.53 5.23 15.58
C ALA A 68 8.92 5.82 14.24
N GLY A 69 7.97 5.94 13.34
CA GLY A 69 8.25 6.42 12.01
C GLY A 69 7.06 7.07 11.34
N TYR A 70 7.40 7.87 10.35
CA TYR A 70 6.48 8.54 9.46
C TYR A 70 6.91 8.28 8.02
N ASN A 71 5.95 8.04 7.14
CA ASN A 71 6.18 8.04 5.71
C ASN A 71 5.01 8.66 4.97
N GLN A 72 5.34 9.28 3.84
CA GLN A 72 4.38 9.86 2.92
C GLN A 72 4.75 9.47 1.49
N GLU A 73 3.76 9.10 0.73
CA GLU A 73 3.88 8.75 -0.68
C GLU A 73 2.90 9.59 -1.49
N LEU A 74 3.35 10.01 -2.68
CA LEU A 74 2.52 10.69 -3.65
C LEU A 74 2.85 10.14 -5.04
N THR A 75 1.84 9.65 -5.71
CA THR A 75 1.93 9.16 -7.09
C THR A 75 1.01 9.99 -7.97
N ASN A 76 1.53 10.51 -9.08
CA ASN A 76 0.77 11.08 -10.16
C ASN A 76 1.00 10.21 -11.39
N SER A 77 -0.05 9.82 -12.07
CA SER A 77 0.01 9.04 -13.30
C SER A 77 -0.95 9.63 -14.32
N GLY A 78 -0.41 9.97 -15.49
CA GLY A 78 -1.18 10.69 -16.50
C GLY A 78 -1.63 12.09 -16.04
N ASP A 79 -2.71 12.59 -16.62
CA ASP A 79 -3.17 13.96 -16.39
C ASP A 79 -4.03 14.10 -15.11
N TRP A 80 -4.69 13.03 -14.68
CA TRP A 80 -5.73 13.12 -13.65
C TRP A 80 -5.56 12.16 -12.48
N ASP A 81 -4.79 11.08 -12.63
CA ASP A 81 -4.66 10.06 -11.61
C ASP A 81 -3.66 10.46 -10.54
N ARG A 82 -4.17 10.86 -9.39
CA ARG A 82 -3.38 11.22 -8.21
C ARG A 82 -3.75 10.38 -7.02
N TRP A 83 -2.74 9.80 -6.41
CA TRP A 83 -2.87 9.02 -5.19
C TRP A 83 -1.83 9.46 -4.18
N SER A 84 -2.23 9.57 -2.94
CA SER A 84 -1.32 9.85 -1.84
C SER A 84 -1.67 9.03 -0.62
N MET A 85 -0.63 8.63 0.08
CA MET A 85 -0.71 7.90 1.34
C MET A 85 0.20 8.54 2.37
N VAL A 86 -0.25 8.60 3.61
CA VAL A 86 0.52 9.03 4.76
C VAL A 86 0.39 7.98 5.87
N SER A 87 1.50 7.66 6.51
CA SER A 87 1.52 6.67 7.59
C SER A 87 2.32 7.19 8.77
N LEU A 88 1.77 6.98 9.95
CA LEU A 88 2.46 7.15 11.21
C LEU A 88 2.41 5.81 11.96
N PHE A 89 3.55 5.32 12.41
CA PHE A 89 3.61 4.05 13.11
C PHE A 89 4.55 4.09 14.31
N ALA A 90 4.25 3.24 15.27
CA ALA A 90 5.12 2.97 16.40
C ALA A 90 5.08 1.47 16.73
N LYS A 91 6.24 0.94 17.12
CA LYS A 91 6.40 -0.45 17.54
C LYS A 91 7.29 -0.48 18.80
N ALA A 92 6.90 -1.35 19.72
CA ALA A 92 7.68 -1.64 20.92
C ALA A 92 7.87 -3.17 21.04
N ASN A 93 9.12 -3.59 21.23
CA ASN A 93 9.49 -4.97 21.52
C ASN A 93 10.12 -4.98 22.91
N TYR A 94 9.52 -5.70 23.83
CA TYR A 94 10.02 -5.89 25.17
C TYR A 94 10.42 -7.35 25.39
N THR A 95 11.62 -7.55 25.90
CA THR A 95 12.14 -8.88 26.28
C THR A 95 12.56 -8.86 27.74
N PHE A 96 12.05 -9.82 28.49
CA PHE A 96 12.45 -10.03 29.87
C PHE A 96 13.17 -11.36 30.03
N ASP A 97 14.39 -11.30 30.59
CA ASP A 97 15.27 -12.44 30.90
C ASP A 97 15.49 -13.40 29.71
N SER A 98 15.45 -12.89 28.47
CA SER A 98 15.48 -13.67 27.23
C SER A 98 14.35 -14.72 27.09
N ARG A 99 13.42 -14.78 28.03
CA ARG A 99 12.35 -15.79 28.13
C ARG A 99 11.01 -15.26 27.62
N TYR A 100 10.61 -14.08 28.09
CA TYR A 100 9.30 -13.53 27.79
C TYR A 100 9.45 -12.38 26.81
N LEU A 101 8.69 -12.46 25.74
CA LEU A 101 8.68 -11.48 24.67
C LEU A 101 7.28 -10.89 24.54
N LEU A 102 7.22 -9.57 24.47
CA LEU A 102 6.01 -8.82 24.17
C LEU A 102 6.28 -7.88 23.01
N GLU A 103 5.36 -7.84 22.08
CA GLU A 103 5.40 -6.93 20.95
C GLU A 103 4.07 -6.15 20.88
N ALA A 104 4.15 -4.86 20.67
CA ALA A 104 3.00 -4.02 20.38
C ALA A 104 3.33 -3.11 19.21
N THR A 105 2.41 -3.00 18.27
CA THR A 105 2.53 -2.11 17.13
C THR A 105 1.21 -1.37 16.96
N VAL A 106 1.31 -0.10 16.60
CA VAL A 106 0.16 0.69 16.16
C VAL A 106 0.57 1.42 14.88
N ARG A 107 -0.32 1.39 13.89
CA ARG A 107 -0.14 2.11 12.63
C ARG A 107 -1.41 2.90 12.33
N ARG A 108 -1.23 4.15 11.97
CA ARG A 108 -2.30 5.01 11.47
C ARG A 108 -1.97 5.40 10.03
N ASP A 109 -2.79 4.93 9.12
CA ASP A 109 -2.62 5.17 7.69
C ASP A 109 -3.75 6.09 7.18
N GLY A 110 -3.40 6.99 6.28
CA GLY A 110 -4.34 7.87 5.61
C GLY A 110 -4.15 7.80 4.11
N SER A 111 -5.25 7.59 3.38
CA SER A 111 -5.24 7.48 1.92
C SER A 111 -6.17 8.48 1.27
N SER A 112 -5.73 9.03 0.14
CA SER A 112 -6.55 9.91 -0.71
C SER A 112 -7.64 9.16 -1.48
N ARG A 113 -7.63 7.82 -1.48
CA ARG A 113 -8.66 6.98 -2.13
C ARG A 113 -10.01 7.07 -1.44
N PHE A 114 -10.03 7.51 -0.18
CA PHE A 114 -11.24 7.62 0.63
C PHE A 114 -11.75 9.06 0.74
N GLY A 115 -13.05 9.20 0.90
CA GLY A 115 -13.74 10.47 1.08
C GLY A 115 -13.41 11.16 2.41
N LYS A 116 -13.89 12.39 2.55
CA LYS A 116 -13.74 13.18 3.79
C LYS A 116 -14.37 12.42 4.96
N GLY A 117 -13.62 12.22 6.04
CA GLY A 117 -14.07 11.48 7.23
C GLY A 117 -13.55 10.05 7.29
N ASN A 118 -13.35 9.38 6.15
CA ASN A 118 -12.95 7.97 6.08
C ASN A 118 -11.48 7.75 5.64
N LYS A 119 -10.72 8.83 5.49
CA LYS A 119 -9.34 8.77 4.99
C LYS A 119 -8.38 7.98 5.88
N PHE A 120 -8.60 7.98 7.18
CA PHE A 120 -7.66 7.42 8.15
C PHE A 120 -8.18 6.12 8.75
N GLY A 121 -7.31 5.09 8.73
CA GLY A 121 -7.46 3.85 9.46
C GLY A 121 -6.42 3.71 10.57
N VAL A 122 -6.75 2.95 11.61
CA VAL A 122 -5.82 2.62 12.71
C VAL A 122 -5.74 1.11 12.85
N PHE A 123 -4.54 0.58 12.79
CA PHE A 123 -4.26 -0.85 12.71
C PHE A 123 -3.30 -1.25 13.85
N PRO A 124 -3.83 -1.61 15.02
CA PRO A 124 -3.04 -2.12 16.12
C PRO A 124 -2.70 -3.61 15.94
N SER A 125 -1.58 -4.03 16.50
CA SER A 125 -1.24 -5.44 16.69
C SER A 125 -0.50 -5.66 17.99
N VAL A 126 -0.70 -6.84 18.57
CA VAL A 126 -0.01 -7.29 19.78
C VAL A 126 0.47 -8.72 19.59
N GLY A 127 1.60 -9.06 20.19
CA GLY A 127 2.16 -10.40 20.18
C GLY A 127 2.82 -10.71 21.50
N ALA A 128 2.75 -11.98 21.91
CA ALA A 128 3.46 -12.51 23.05
C ALA A 128 4.25 -13.75 22.63
N GLY A 129 5.42 -13.95 23.21
CA GLY A 129 6.26 -15.10 22.99
C GLY A 129 6.89 -15.59 24.28
N TRP A 130 7.10 -16.90 24.37
CA TRP A 130 7.76 -17.54 25.48
C TRP A 130 8.84 -18.48 24.98
N ASN A 131 10.07 -18.19 25.33
CA ASN A 131 11.24 -19.03 25.05
C ASN A 131 11.35 -20.10 26.13
N LEU A 132 10.66 -21.21 25.95
CA LEU A 132 10.64 -22.30 26.92
C LEU A 132 11.98 -22.94 27.12
N HIS A 133 12.83 -22.99 26.08
CA HIS A 133 14.19 -23.55 26.16
C HIS A 133 15.13 -22.80 27.14
N GLU A 134 14.81 -21.55 27.48
CA GLU A 134 15.56 -20.78 28.47
C GLU A 134 15.11 -20.99 29.90
N GLU A 135 14.02 -21.77 30.12
CA GLU A 135 13.51 -22.05 31.44
C GLU A 135 14.36 -23.09 32.19
N ALA A 136 14.39 -22.96 33.50
CA ALA A 136 15.22 -23.82 34.35
C ALA A 136 14.86 -25.30 34.25
N PHE A 137 13.58 -25.61 34.05
CA PHE A 137 13.09 -26.99 33.89
C PHE A 137 13.49 -27.63 32.55
N MET A 138 13.82 -26.83 31.55
CA MET A 138 14.27 -27.35 30.23
C MET A 138 15.79 -27.61 30.15
N LYS A 139 16.55 -27.15 31.15
CA LYS A 139 18.03 -27.35 31.17
C LYS A 139 18.48 -28.80 30.94
N PRO A 140 17.83 -29.81 31.53
CA PRO A 140 18.22 -31.21 31.31
C PRO A 140 18.01 -31.71 29.86
N LEU A 141 17.17 -31.02 29.10
CA LEU A 141 16.83 -31.39 27.70
C LEU A 141 17.59 -30.55 26.67
N LYS A 142 18.49 -29.67 27.11
CA LYS A 142 19.18 -28.70 26.26
C LYS A 142 20.03 -29.33 25.17
N ASP A 143 20.58 -30.52 25.42
CA ASP A 143 21.36 -31.28 24.45
C ASP A 143 20.50 -31.91 23.33
N GLN A 144 19.21 -32.08 23.59
CA GLN A 144 18.24 -32.68 22.65
C GLN A 144 17.34 -31.66 21.98
N ILE A 145 17.02 -30.55 22.69
CA ILE A 145 16.14 -29.51 22.22
C ILE A 145 16.89 -28.17 22.30
N SER A 146 17.41 -27.75 21.17
CA SER A 146 18.17 -26.50 21.08
C SER A 146 17.27 -25.23 21.11
N GLU A 147 16.06 -25.32 20.60
CA GLU A 147 15.10 -24.22 20.57
C GLU A 147 13.66 -24.72 20.75
N PHE A 148 12.97 -24.17 21.74
CA PHE A 148 11.53 -24.36 21.92
C PHE A 148 10.88 -23.05 22.31
N LYS A 149 10.06 -22.52 21.42
CA LYS A 149 9.41 -21.22 21.56
C LYS A 149 7.94 -21.32 21.19
N VAL A 150 7.09 -20.76 22.04
CA VAL A 150 5.66 -20.59 21.77
C VAL A 150 5.38 -19.11 21.52
N ARG A 151 4.55 -18.80 20.54
CA ARG A 151 4.14 -17.43 20.20
C ARG A 151 2.67 -17.38 19.90
N ALA A 152 2.05 -16.27 20.28
CA ALA A 152 0.70 -15.92 19.88
C ALA A 152 0.67 -14.44 19.47
N SER A 153 -0.09 -14.12 18.44
CA SER A 153 -0.25 -12.74 17.98
C SER A 153 -1.65 -12.50 17.45
N TYR A 154 -2.10 -11.27 17.62
CA TYR A 154 -3.35 -10.76 17.07
C TYR A 154 -3.13 -9.35 16.51
N GLY A 155 -3.72 -9.06 15.37
CA GLY A 155 -3.59 -7.74 14.78
C GLY A 155 -4.67 -7.44 13.76
N LEU A 156 -4.82 -6.16 13.48
CA LEU A 156 -5.65 -5.62 12.42
C LEU A 156 -4.76 -5.18 11.25
N LEU A 157 -5.16 -5.55 10.04
CA LEU A 157 -4.52 -5.10 8.81
C LEU A 157 -5.54 -4.33 7.98
N GLY A 158 -5.15 -3.13 7.53
CA GLY A 158 -5.94 -2.31 6.63
C GLY A 158 -5.59 -2.58 5.18
N ASN A 159 -6.61 -2.63 4.33
CA ASN A 159 -6.44 -2.69 2.89
C ASN A 159 -7.18 -1.50 2.25
N GLU A 160 -6.46 -0.77 1.40
CA GLU A 160 -6.99 0.38 0.65
C GLU A 160 -7.14 0.10 -0.86
N ASN A 161 -7.06 -1.16 -1.27
CA ASN A 161 -7.06 -1.54 -2.69
C ASN A 161 -8.42 -1.31 -3.35
N ILE A 162 -8.79 -0.05 -3.47
CA ILE A 162 -9.95 0.44 -4.20
C ILE A 162 -9.50 1.35 -5.35
N GLY A 163 -10.31 1.45 -6.40
CA GLY A 163 -10.05 2.39 -7.50
C GLY A 163 -10.02 3.85 -7.01
N LEU A 164 -9.33 4.70 -7.75
CA LEU A 164 -9.29 6.13 -7.48
C LEU A 164 -10.68 6.75 -7.63
N TYR A 165 -10.96 7.76 -6.83
CA TYR A 165 -12.19 8.59 -6.89
C TYR A 165 -13.51 7.83 -6.72
N LYS A 166 -13.51 6.58 -6.24
CA LYS A 166 -14.73 5.78 -6.04
C LYS A 166 -15.70 6.35 -5.00
N TYR A 167 -15.26 7.31 -4.22
CA TYR A 167 -16.10 8.03 -3.26
C TYR A 167 -16.85 9.22 -3.88
N GLN A 168 -16.56 9.57 -5.16
CA GLN A 168 -17.15 10.72 -5.85
C GLN A 168 -18.08 10.25 -6.97
N SER A 169 -19.24 10.90 -7.05
CA SER A 169 -20.10 10.81 -8.24
C SER A 169 -19.52 11.63 -9.38
N LEU A 170 -19.54 11.09 -10.57
CA LEU A 170 -19.12 11.78 -11.79
C LEU A 170 -20.35 12.17 -12.62
N ILE A 171 -20.37 13.42 -13.05
CA ILE A 171 -21.44 14.00 -13.87
C ILE A 171 -20.88 14.27 -15.27
N ASP A 172 -21.59 13.83 -16.29
CA ASP A 172 -21.29 14.21 -17.66
C ASP A 172 -21.61 15.68 -17.88
N ALA A 173 -20.59 16.47 -18.19
CA ALA A 173 -20.71 17.91 -18.41
C ALA A 173 -21.58 18.27 -19.65
N GLY A 174 -21.79 17.33 -20.59
CA GLY A 174 -22.57 17.57 -21.81
C GLY A 174 -24.08 17.47 -21.59
N ASN A 175 -24.53 16.56 -20.73
CA ASN A 175 -25.96 16.30 -20.51
C ASN A 175 -26.42 16.45 -19.05
N GLY A 176 -25.50 16.70 -18.11
CA GLY A 176 -25.79 16.85 -16.69
C GLY A 176 -26.18 15.55 -15.97
N ASN A 177 -26.09 14.40 -16.64
CA ASN A 177 -26.44 13.13 -16.05
C ASN A 177 -25.28 12.56 -15.22
N GLU A 178 -25.62 11.93 -14.10
CA GLU A 178 -24.68 11.19 -13.30
C GLU A 178 -24.25 9.89 -14.04
N THR A 179 -22.96 9.77 -14.35
CA THR A 179 -22.40 8.64 -15.10
C THR A 179 -21.79 7.59 -14.20
N VAL A 180 -21.35 7.97 -13.00
CA VAL A 180 -20.81 7.08 -11.98
C VAL A 180 -21.36 7.50 -10.63
N PHE A 181 -21.99 6.56 -9.93
CA PHE A 181 -22.44 6.75 -8.56
C PHE A 181 -21.29 6.49 -7.61
N GLY A 182 -20.84 7.54 -6.92
CA GLY A 182 -19.81 7.45 -5.89
C GLY A 182 -20.40 6.95 -4.57
N ASN A 183 -19.59 6.24 -3.79
CA ASN A 183 -19.94 5.89 -2.43
C ASN A 183 -19.09 6.72 -1.45
N PRO A 184 -19.63 7.81 -0.84
CA PRO A 184 -18.89 8.65 0.09
C PRO A 184 -18.50 7.92 1.39
N ASP A 185 -19.22 6.84 1.73
CA ASP A 185 -19.01 6.07 2.96
C ASP A 185 -18.00 4.95 2.82
N ILE A 186 -17.39 4.82 1.63
CA ILE A 186 -16.36 3.80 1.41
C ILE A 186 -15.16 4.05 2.36
N THR A 187 -14.73 3.01 3.04
CA THR A 187 -13.68 3.05 4.06
C THR A 187 -12.72 1.88 3.92
N TRP A 188 -11.70 1.86 4.76
CA TRP A 188 -10.71 0.80 4.84
C TRP A 188 -11.36 -0.56 5.04
N GLU A 189 -10.94 -1.53 4.24
CA GLU A 189 -11.19 -2.93 4.52
C GLU A 189 -10.28 -3.37 5.67
N THR A 190 -10.84 -4.01 6.69
CA THR A 190 -10.08 -4.43 7.86
C THR A 190 -10.06 -5.95 7.96
N VAL A 191 -8.87 -6.51 8.01
CA VAL A 191 -8.65 -7.95 8.15
C VAL A 191 -8.12 -8.24 9.57
N HIS A 192 -8.76 -9.17 10.25
CA HIS A 192 -8.35 -9.68 11.55
C HIS A 192 -7.38 -10.85 11.34
N MET A 193 -6.17 -10.72 11.84
CA MET A 193 -5.14 -11.76 11.75
C MET A 193 -4.85 -12.34 13.12
N GLN A 194 -4.88 -13.67 13.21
CA GLN A 194 -4.50 -14.43 14.40
C GLN A 194 -3.45 -15.45 14.00
N LYS A 195 -2.45 -15.62 14.83
CA LYS A 195 -1.40 -16.62 14.65
C LYS A 195 -0.97 -17.17 16.01
N ILE A 196 -0.86 -18.50 16.08
CA ILE A 196 -0.32 -19.26 17.21
C ILE A 196 0.86 -20.08 16.70
#